data_95fa5dd685762cfeac48b7eddc62c87f
#
_entry.id   95fa5dd685762cfeac48b7eddc62c87f
#
_cell.length_a   1.000
_cell.length_b   1.000
_cell.length_c   1.000
_cell.angle_alpha   90.00
_cell.angle_beta   90.00
_cell.angle_gamma   90.00
#
_symmetry.space_group_name_H-M   'P 1'
#
loop_
_entity.id
_entity.type
_entity.pdbx_description
1 polymer ?
#
loop_
_entity_poly.entity_id
_entity_poly.type
_entity_poly.pdbx_seq_one_letter_code
_entity_poly.pdbx_strand_id
1 'polypeptide(L)'
;FEEFVKSRFNSEGKLMSEMLTHTLSSRGKGLRPMVVMLTSALTSAANNRTWVAGERNCSMRTYLAAMLVEMLHTASLVHDDVIDQADTRRGRPSANALWQSRNAVVLGDYILARTMASGMESAQYDLVSHIIGSVATICEGEVLQSQHSRDMDTTRQDYLEIIYKKTASLISVSASAGAVSVIAPRGDVEQMRRFGEALGMAFQIQDDILDTRSLVGSVRCV
;
A
#
# COMPACT_ATOMS: atom_id res chain seq x y z
N PHE A 1 -4.93 13.36 -8.05
CA PHE A 1 -4.93 11.95 -7.67
C PHE A 1 -6.17 11.57 -6.86
N GLU A 2 -6.48 12.32 -5.78
CA GLU A 2 -7.63 12.06 -4.90
C GLU A 2 -8.98 12.07 -5.65
N GLU A 3 -9.20 13.02 -6.53
CA GLU A 3 -10.42 13.07 -7.36
C GLU A 3 -10.51 11.84 -8.27
N PHE A 4 -9.38 11.41 -8.83
CA PHE A 4 -9.31 10.21 -9.64
C PHE A 4 -9.69 8.96 -8.83
N VAL A 5 -9.18 8.83 -7.59
CA VAL A 5 -9.56 7.73 -6.70
C VAL A 5 -11.05 7.78 -6.38
N LYS A 6 -11.56 8.94 -5.93
CA LYS A 6 -12.98 9.10 -5.57
C LYS A 6 -13.94 8.79 -6.72
N SER A 7 -13.56 9.12 -7.95
CA SER A 7 -14.40 8.83 -9.13
C SER A 7 -14.56 7.33 -9.42
N ARG A 8 -13.65 6.50 -8.91
CA ARG A 8 -13.64 5.04 -9.13
C ARG A 8 -14.24 4.24 -7.98
N PHE A 9 -14.35 4.84 -6.79
CA PHE A 9 -14.82 4.21 -5.57
C PHE A 9 -16.13 4.86 -5.11
N ASN A 10 -17.23 4.47 -5.74
CA ASN A 10 -18.59 4.87 -5.38
C ASN A 10 -19.47 3.64 -5.21
N SER A 11 -20.53 3.77 -4.43
CA SER A 11 -21.54 2.72 -4.24
C SER A 11 -22.91 3.35 -4.15
N GLU A 12 -23.93 2.67 -4.70
CA GLU A 12 -25.34 3.07 -4.58
C GLU A 12 -25.88 2.80 -3.18
N GLY A 13 -25.27 1.85 -2.45
CA GLY A 13 -25.65 1.51 -1.09
C GLY A 13 -25.23 2.59 -0.11
N LYS A 14 -26.18 3.21 0.61
CA LYS A 14 -25.92 4.32 1.54
C LYS A 14 -24.81 3.98 2.55
N LEU A 15 -24.93 2.85 3.25
CA LEU A 15 -23.94 2.44 4.25
C LEU A 15 -22.53 2.25 3.63
N MET A 16 -22.44 1.56 2.50
CA MET A 16 -21.17 1.35 1.82
C MET A 16 -20.55 2.67 1.37
N SER A 17 -21.36 3.61 0.88
CA SER A 17 -20.92 4.95 0.50
C SER A 17 -20.39 5.75 1.68
N GLU A 18 -21.02 5.67 2.85
CA GLU A 18 -20.55 6.29 4.10
C GLU A 18 -19.20 5.69 4.54
N MET A 19 -19.08 4.37 4.53
CA MET A 19 -17.86 3.65 4.90
C MET A 19 -16.69 4.00 3.98
N LEU A 20 -16.91 4.02 2.67
CA LEU A 20 -15.92 4.44 1.67
C LEU A 20 -15.49 5.89 1.89
N THR A 21 -16.44 6.80 2.08
CA THR A 21 -16.15 8.22 2.32
C THR A 21 -15.30 8.40 3.56
N HIS A 22 -15.62 7.72 4.64
CA HIS A 22 -14.84 7.77 5.88
C HIS A 22 -13.42 7.26 5.67
N THR A 23 -13.26 6.08 5.08
CA THR A 23 -11.96 5.42 4.89
C THR A 23 -11.06 6.20 3.92
N LEU A 24 -11.61 6.64 2.78
CA LEU A 24 -10.86 7.39 1.77
C LEU A 24 -10.57 8.85 2.16
N SER A 25 -11.29 9.41 3.15
CA SER A 25 -10.98 10.73 3.70
C SER A 25 -9.87 10.70 4.76
N SER A 26 -9.49 9.54 5.27
CA SER A 26 -8.39 9.37 6.22
C SER A 26 -7.04 9.39 5.48
N ARG A 27 -6.48 10.59 5.32
CA ARG A 27 -5.25 10.80 4.55
C ARG A 27 -4.03 10.17 5.24
N GLY A 28 -3.34 9.30 4.51
CA GLY A 28 -1.97 8.90 4.82
C GLY A 28 -0.94 9.88 4.22
N LYS A 29 0.33 9.57 4.42
CA LYS A 29 1.45 10.33 3.82
C LYS A 29 1.53 10.17 2.29
N GLY A 30 0.75 9.26 1.69
CA GLY A 30 0.75 8.99 0.25
C GLY A 30 2.10 8.48 -0.27
N LEU A 31 2.87 7.76 0.55
CA LEU A 31 4.21 7.31 0.20
C LEU A 31 4.20 6.41 -1.06
N ARG A 32 3.28 5.45 -1.12
CA ARG A 32 3.21 4.50 -2.24
C ARG A 32 2.85 5.16 -3.56
N PRO A 33 1.79 5.97 -3.67
CA PRO A 33 1.52 6.78 -4.86
C PRO A 33 2.69 7.67 -5.27
N MET A 34 3.35 8.30 -4.29
CA MET A 34 4.52 9.15 -4.55
C MET A 34 5.68 8.34 -5.15
N VAL A 35 5.96 7.15 -4.60
CA VAL A 35 6.99 6.25 -5.13
C VAL A 35 6.67 5.85 -6.58
N VAL A 36 5.43 5.47 -6.89
CA VAL A 36 5.00 5.16 -8.27
C VAL A 36 5.27 6.33 -9.20
N MET A 37 4.88 7.54 -8.82
CA MET A 37 5.04 8.74 -9.66
C MET A 37 6.51 9.11 -9.86
N LEU A 38 7.32 9.07 -8.81
CA LEU A 38 8.75 9.39 -8.87
C LEU A 38 9.52 8.37 -9.72
N THR A 39 9.25 7.08 -9.55
CA THR A 39 9.93 6.04 -10.33
C THR A 39 9.48 6.03 -11.79
N SER A 40 8.23 6.37 -12.10
CA SER A 40 7.78 6.58 -13.48
C SER A 40 8.52 7.74 -14.14
N ALA A 41 8.68 8.85 -13.44
CA ALA A 41 9.42 10.03 -13.92
C ALA A 41 10.91 9.71 -14.13
N LEU A 42 11.55 9.07 -13.14
CA LEU A 42 12.95 8.68 -13.20
C LEU A 42 13.23 7.75 -14.39
N THR A 43 12.39 6.73 -14.55
CA THR A 43 12.55 5.73 -15.62
C THR A 43 12.27 6.33 -17.00
N SER A 44 11.30 7.25 -17.11
CA SER A 44 11.05 8.00 -18.35
C SER A 44 12.25 8.86 -18.74
N ALA A 45 12.83 9.58 -17.79
CA ALA A 45 14.01 10.42 -18.02
C ALA A 45 15.23 9.58 -18.44
N ALA A 46 15.49 8.46 -17.77
CA ALA A 46 16.60 7.56 -18.08
C ALA A 46 16.52 6.96 -19.50
N ASN A 47 15.30 6.81 -20.04
CA ASN A 47 15.08 6.27 -21.39
C ASN A 47 14.84 7.35 -22.46
N ASN A 48 15.28 8.59 -22.24
CA ASN A 48 15.13 9.74 -23.14
C ASN A 48 13.66 9.96 -23.62
N ARG A 49 12.69 9.49 -22.83
CA ARG A 49 11.29 9.80 -23.04
C ARG A 49 11.05 11.16 -22.40
N THR A 50 10.49 12.09 -23.11
CA THR A 50 10.32 13.50 -22.70
C THR A 50 9.51 13.61 -21.41
N TRP A 51 10.24 13.62 -20.29
CA TRP A 51 9.72 14.15 -19.06
C TRP A 51 10.16 15.62 -18.97
N VAL A 52 9.23 16.53 -19.23
CA VAL A 52 9.53 17.97 -19.08
C VAL A 52 9.18 18.34 -17.65
N ALA A 53 10.19 18.69 -16.87
CA ALA A 53 10.00 19.22 -15.52
C ALA A 53 9.05 20.43 -15.58
N GLY A 54 7.91 20.34 -14.91
CA GLY A 54 6.91 21.41 -14.88
C GLY A 54 5.64 21.13 -15.69
N GLU A 55 5.64 20.21 -16.65
CA GLU A 55 4.40 19.74 -17.25
C GLU A 55 3.77 18.65 -16.36
N ARG A 56 2.45 18.74 -16.16
CA ARG A 56 1.67 17.77 -15.34
C ARG A 56 1.49 16.43 -16.08
N ASN A 57 2.55 15.79 -16.49
CA ASN A 57 2.52 14.66 -17.41
C ASN A 57 2.75 13.30 -16.74
N CYS A 58 2.12 13.05 -15.59
CA CYS A 58 1.85 11.66 -15.24
C CYS A 58 0.75 11.13 -16.16
N SER A 59 1.05 10.05 -16.89
CA SER A 59 0.05 9.40 -17.76
C SER A 59 -1.12 8.88 -16.90
N MET A 60 -2.32 8.75 -17.49
CA MET A 60 -3.46 8.12 -16.83
C MET A 60 -3.13 6.71 -16.35
N ARG A 61 -2.23 6.02 -17.06
CA ARG A 61 -1.73 4.71 -16.69
C ARG A 61 -0.89 4.76 -15.39
N THR A 62 -0.06 5.82 -15.21
CA THR A 62 0.69 6.03 -13.96
C THR A 62 -0.24 6.37 -12.79
N TYR A 63 -1.26 7.20 -13.01
CA TYR A 63 -2.29 7.47 -12.01
C TYR A 63 -3.04 6.21 -11.60
N LEU A 64 -3.36 5.35 -12.56
CA LEU A 64 -4.00 4.06 -12.29
C LEU A 64 -3.08 3.15 -11.47
N ALA A 65 -1.80 3.01 -11.84
CA ALA A 65 -0.84 2.23 -11.05
C ALA A 65 -0.73 2.72 -9.60
N ALA A 66 -0.64 4.05 -9.42
CA ALA A 66 -0.60 4.67 -8.09
C ALA A 66 -1.88 4.42 -7.28
N MET A 67 -3.05 4.46 -7.94
CA MET A 67 -4.33 4.14 -7.31
C MET A 67 -4.40 2.66 -6.91
N LEU A 68 -4.01 1.75 -7.81
CA LEU A 68 -4.05 0.31 -7.52
C LEU A 68 -3.25 -0.03 -6.26
N VAL A 69 -2.00 0.42 -6.16
CA VAL A 69 -1.16 0.12 -4.98
C VAL A 69 -1.67 0.78 -3.69
N GLU A 70 -2.17 2.02 -3.75
CA GLU A 70 -2.70 2.72 -2.56
C GLU A 70 -4.01 2.10 -2.08
N MET A 71 -4.88 1.67 -3.00
CA MET A 71 -6.13 1.03 -2.62
C MET A 71 -5.94 -0.38 -2.09
N LEU A 72 -4.97 -1.15 -2.62
CA LEU A 72 -4.56 -2.41 -2.02
C LEU A 72 -4.06 -2.22 -0.58
N HIS A 73 -3.20 -1.21 -0.37
CA HIS A 73 -2.77 -0.85 0.97
C HIS A 73 -3.92 -0.42 1.87
N THR A 74 -4.88 0.34 1.35
CA THR A 74 -6.04 0.77 2.12
C THR A 74 -6.91 -0.42 2.52
N ALA A 75 -7.12 -1.39 1.62
CA ALA A 75 -7.84 -2.63 1.92
C ALA A 75 -7.12 -3.43 3.01
N SER A 76 -5.78 -3.60 2.92
CA SER A 76 -5.03 -4.31 3.96
C SER A 76 -5.15 -3.63 5.31
N LEU A 77 -5.04 -2.29 5.38
CA LEU A 77 -5.22 -1.56 6.63
C LEU A 77 -6.61 -1.73 7.26
N VAL A 78 -7.67 -1.83 6.44
CA VAL A 78 -9.03 -2.10 6.95
C VAL A 78 -9.14 -3.50 7.54
N HIS A 79 -8.51 -4.49 6.91
CA HIS A 79 -8.45 -5.86 7.44
C HIS A 79 -7.56 -5.96 8.69
N ASP A 80 -6.41 -5.29 8.70
CA ASP A 80 -5.51 -5.24 9.85
C ASP A 80 -6.21 -4.64 11.08
N ASP A 81 -7.00 -3.56 10.91
CA ASP A 81 -7.77 -2.96 12.00
C ASP A 81 -8.77 -3.95 12.64
N VAL A 82 -9.27 -4.93 11.88
CA VAL A 82 -10.12 -6.00 12.40
C VAL A 82 -9.30 -7.05 13.14
N ILE A 83 -8.17 -7.47 12.55
CA ILE A 83 -7.27 -8.48 13.13
C ILE A 83 -6.71 -8.00 14.45
N ASP A 84 -6.24 -6.74 14.49
CA ASP A 84 -5.62 -6.10 15.65
C ASP A 84 -6.64 -5.54 16.64
N GLN A 85 -7.95 -5.61 16.33
CA GLN A 85 -9.04 -4.99 17.10
C GLN A 85 -8.79 -3.50 17.37
N ALA A 86 -8.23 -2.79 16.40
CA ALA A 86 -7.84 -1.40 16.54
C ALA A 86 -9.05 -0.47 16.59
N ASP A 87 -9.15 0.35 17.63
CA ASP A 87 -10.23 1.36 17.76
C ASP A 87 -9.97 2.59 16.89
N THR A 88 -8.72 2.90 16.62
CA THR A 88 -8.34 4.13 15.90
C THR A 88 -7.34 3.87 14.80
N ARG A 89 -7.48 4.62 13.70
CA ARG A 89 -6.53 4.67 12.59
C ARG A 89 -6.26 6.12 12.21
N ARG A 90 -4.98 6.54 12.23
CA ARG A 90 -4.57 7.91 11.90
C ARG A 90 -5.33 8.99 12.71
N GLY A 91 -5.53 8.74 14.01
CA GLY A 91 -6.22 9.67 14.91
C GLY A 91 -7.74 9.78 14.73
N ARG A 92 -8.35 8.89 13.95
CA ARG A 92 -9.81 8.79 13.74
C ARG A 92 -10.29 7.40 14.11
N PRO A 93 -11.58 7.23 14.46
CA PRO A 93 -12.13 5.89 14.67
C PRO A 93 -11.90 5.00 13.46
N SER A 94 -11.50 3.74 13.68
CA SER A 94 -11.35 2.74 12.61
C SER A 94 -12.72 2.34 12.03
N ALA A 95 -12.71 1.72 10.85
CA ALA A 95 -13.94 1.14 10.29
C ALA A 95 -14.50 0.03 11.19
N ASN A 96 -13.61 -0.73 11.84
CA ASN A 96 -13.98 -1.76 12.82
C ASN A 96 -14.73 -1.17 14.01
N ALA A 97 -14.24 -0.07 14.58
CA ALA A 97 -14.87 0.59 15.73
C ALA A 97 -16.24 1.21 15.39
N LEU A 98 -16.41 1.75 14.17
CA LEU A 98 -17.66 2.40 13.76
C LEU A 98 -18.76 1.42 13.30
N TRP A 99 -18.37 0.40 12.56
CA TRP A 99 -19.33 -0.47 11.85
C TRP A 99 -19.22 -1.96 12.18
N GLN A 100 -18.44 -2.30 13.18
CA GLN A 100 -18.17 -3.68 13.63
C GLN A 100 -17.33 -4.49 12.59
N SER A 101 -16.68 -5.53 13.09
CA SER A 101 -15.74 -6.35 12.32
C SER A 101 -16.33 -6.92 11.03
N ARG A 102 -17.62 -7.37 11.07
CA ARG A 102 -18.29 -7.93 9.89
C ARG A 102 -18.34 -6.94 8.72
N ASN A 103 -18.75 -5.70 8.99
CA ASN A 103 -18.86 -4.67 7.95
C ASN A 103 -17.48 -4.17 7.50
N ALA A 104 -16.53 -4.10 8.43
CA ALA A 104 -15.15 -3.71 8.10
C ALA A 104 -14.48 -4.73 7.17
N VAL A 105 -14.64 -6.04 7.42
CA VAL A 105 -14.14 -7.08 6.50
C VAL A 105 -14.74 -6.91 5.11
N VAL A 106 -16.08 -6.78 5.01
CA VAL A 106 -16.76 -6.58 3.72
C VAL A 106 -16.32 -5.30 3.02
N LEU A 107 -16.01 -4.23 3.77
CA LEU A 107 -15.45 -2.99 3.20
C LEU A 107 -14.06 -3.23 2.59
N GLY A 108 -13.18 -3.94 3.30
CA GLY A 108 -11.85 -4.29 2.79
C GLY A 108 -11.94 -5.12 1.50
N ASP A 109 -12.81 -6.14 1.49
CA ASP A 109 -13.09 -6.98 0.30
C ASP A 109 -13.63 -6.14 -0.87
N TYR A 110 -14.56 -5.22 -0.59
CA TYR A 110 -15.10 -4.32 -1.60
C TYR A 110 -14.00 -3.43 -2.21
N ILE A 111 -13.16 -2.83 -1.38
CA ILE A 111 -12.05 -1.99 -1.85
C ILE A 111 -11.10 -2.82 -2.71
N LEU A 112 -10.73 -4.02 -2.29
CA LEU A 112 -9.86 -4.93 -3.04
C LEU A 112 -10.48 -5.29 -4.40
N ALA A 113 -11.73 -5.77 -4.40
CA ALA A 113 -12.44 -6.16 -5.62
C ALA A 113 -12.60 -4.98 -6.59
N ARG A 114 -12.98 -3.81 -6.08
CA ARG A 114 -13.15 -2.61 -6.90
C ARG A 114 -11.83 -2.09 -7.48
N THR A 115 -10.75 -2.24 -6.72
CA THR A 115 -9.39 -1.95 -7.19
C THR A 115 -9.04 -2.79 -8.41
N MET A 116 -9.23 -4.11 -8.31
CA MET A 116 -8.97 -5.03 -9.41
C MET A 116 -9.85 -4.73 -10.62
N ALA A 117 -11.16 -4.55 -10.40
CA ALA A 117 -12.12 -4.21 -11.44
C ALA A 117 -11.71 -2.93 -12.20
N SER A 118 -11.26 -1.89 -11.49
CA SER A 118 -10.82 -0.62 -12.11
C SER A 118 -9.63 -0.79 -13.06
N GLY A 119 -8.68 -1.67 -12.70
CA GLY A 119 -7.56 -2.01 -13.57
C GLY A 119 -8.00 -2.79 -14.81
N MET A 120 -8.89 -3.76 -14.63
CA MET A 120 -9.43 -4.59 -15.73
C MET A 120 -10.32 -3.77 -16.69
N GLU A 121 -11.21 -2.94 -16.16
CA GLU A 121 -12.06 -2.02 -16.95
C GLU A 121 -11.23 -1.03 -17.77
N SER A 122 -10.05 -0.66 -17.27
CA SER A 122 -9.10 0.22 -17.98
C SER A 122 -8.21 -0.54 -18.98
N ALA A 123 -8.41 -1.84 -19.17
CA ALA A 123 -7.62 -2.72 -20.04
C ALA A 123 -6.10 -2.70 -19.72
N GLN A 124 -5.73 -2.44 -18.46
CA GLN A 124 -4.33 -2.40 -18.02
C GLN A 124 -3.95 -3.72 -17.29
N TYR A 125 -4.11 -4.83 -18.01
CA TYR A 125 -3.94 -6.19 -17.47
C TYR A 125 -2.52 -6.47 -16.96
N ASP A 126 -1.52 -5.91 -17.61
CA ASP A 126 -0.12 -6.05 -17.21
C ASP A 126 0.18 -5.33 -15.88
N LEU A 127 -0.42 -4.15 -15.64
CA LEU A 127 -0.34 -3.47 -14.34
C LEU A 127 -1.04 -4.27 -13.25
N VAL A 128 -2.26 -4.77 -13.53
CA VAL A 128 -2.98 -5.61 -12.56
C VAL A 128 -2.19 -6.87 -12.25
N SER A 129 -1.70 -7.58 -13.27
CA SER A 129 -0.89 -8.79 -13.10
C SER A 129 0.39 -8.52 -12.32
N HIS A 130 1.04 -7.38 -12.54
CA HIS A 130 2.26 -7.00 -11.83
C HIS A 130 2.02 -6.71 -10.34
N ILE A 131 0.87 -6.13 -10.01
CA ILE A 131 0.58 -5.64 -8.65
C ILE A 131 -0.11 -6.71 -7.79
N ILE A 132 -1.02 -7.51 -8.37
CA ILE A 132 -1.91 -8.38 -7.59
C ILE A 132 -1.15 -9.44 -6.76
N GLY A 133 -0.01 -9.92 -7.25
CA GLY A 133 0.81 -10.90 -6.53
C GLY A 133 1.27 -10.42 -5.16
N SER A 134 1.39 -9.10 -4.96
CA SER A 134 1.78 -8.53 -3.66
C SER A 134 0.74 -8.76 -2.56
N VAL A 135 -0.53 -8.93 -2.92
CA VAL A 135 -1.61 -9.22 -1.96
C VAL A 135 -1.35 -10.56 -1.27
N ALA A 136 -1.05 -11.61 -2.02
CA ALA A 136 -0.71 -12.91 -1.45
C ALA A 136 0.50 -12.80 -0.52
N THR A 137 1.55 -12.08 -0.94
CA THR A 137 2.75 -11.87 -0.13
C THR A 137 2.45 -11.16 1.19
N ILE A 138 1.59 -10.14 1.18
CA ILE A 138 1.17 -9.43 2.38
C ILE A 138 0.40 -10.37 3.32
N CYS A 139 -0.56 -11.12 2.79
CA CYS A 139 -1.33 -12.09 3.58
C CYS A 139 -0.43 -13.16 4.22
N GLU A 140 0.56 -13.69 3.49
CA GLU A 140 1.56 -14.60 4.04
C GLU A 140 2.37 -13.93 5.17
N GLY A 141 2.70 -12.65 5.03
CA GLY A 141 3.41 -11.87 6.06
C GLY A 141 2.59 -11.73 7.34
N GLU A 142 1.28 -11.46 7.23
CA GLU A 142 0.37 -11.40 8.38
C GLU A 142 0.27 -12.74 9.13
N VAL A 143 0.12 -13.84 8.38
CA VAL A 143 0.08 -15.18 8.97
C VAL A 143 1.39 -15.52 9.66
N LEU A 144 2.52 -15.21 9.03
CA LEU A 144 3.85 -15.43 9.59
C LEU A 144 4.06 -14.62 10.88
N GLN A 145 3.69 -13.34 10.88
CA GLN A 145 3.73 -12.50 12.07
C GLN A 145 2.88 -13.07 13.21
N SER A 146 1.65 -13.52 12.90
CA SER A 146 0.76 -14.14 13.89
C SER A 146 1.33 -15.43 14.50
N GLN A 147 2.06 -16.23 13.71
CA GLN A 147 2.75 -17.42 14.22
C GLN A 147 3.87 -17.03 15.19
N HIS A 148 4.72 -16.09 14.80
CA HIS A 148 5.88 -15.68 15.61
C HIS A 148 5.52 -14.79 16.80
N SER A 149 4.37 -14.12 16.81
CA SER A 149 3.92 -13.33 17.96
C SER A 149 3.68 -14.16 19.24
N ARG A 150 3.54 -15.47 19.11
CA ARG A 150 3.37 -16.44 20.20
C ARG A 150 4.65 -17.21 20.53
N ASP A 151 5.70 -16.99 19.76
CA ASP A 151 6.95 -17.73 19.88
C ASP A 151 8.06 -16.81 20.40
N MET A 152 8.69 -17.19 21.50
CA MET A 152 9.80 -16.44 22.11
C MET A 152 11.12 -16.61 21.35
N ASP A 153 11.17 -17.54 20.40
CA ASP A 153 12.37 -17.92 19.65
C ASP A 153 12.46 -17.26 18.25
N THR A 154 11.75 -16.17 18.02
CA THR A 154 11.79 -15.41 16.77
C THR A 154 13.21 -14.98 16.43
N THR A 155 13.74 -15.47 15.33
CA THR A 155 15.09 -15.13 14.87
C THR A 155 15.12 -13.79 14.12
N ARG A 156 16.33 -13.24 13.95
CA ARG A 156 16.53 -12.07 13.08
C ARG A 156 16.06 -12.32 11.65
N GLN A 157 16.20 -13.54 11.16
CA GLN A 157 15.80 -13.90 9.80
C GLN A 157 14.29 -13.90 9.66
N ASP A 158 13.55 -14.44 10.64
CA ASP A 158 12.10 -14.42 10.69
C ASP A 158 11.58 -12.97 10.71
N TYR A 159 12.19 -12.12 11.54
CA TYR A 159 11.87 -10.69 11.57
C TYR A 159 12.04 -10.02 10.20
N LEU A 160 13.18 -10.24 9.53
CA LEU A 160 13.43 -9.66 8.22
C LEU A 160 12.45 -10.19 7.15
N GLU A 161 12.06 -11.46 7.23
CA GLU A 161 11.06 -12.03 6.33
C GLU A 161 9.67 -11.42 6.56
N ILE A 162 9.25 -11.26 7.82
CA ILE A 162 7.98 -10.63 8.18
C ILE A 162 7.91 -9.21 7.64
N ILE A 163 8.90 -8.35 7.93
CA ILE A 163 8.88 -6.96 7.47
C ILE A 163 9.00 -6.84 5.96
N TYR A 164 9.69 -7.76 5.30
CA TYR A 164 9.71 -7.84 3.85
C TYR A 164 8.31 -8.11 3.31
N LYS A 165 7.67 -9.19 3.74
CA LYS A 165 6.37 -9.62 3.23
C LYS A 165 5.27 -8.59 3.54
N LYS A 166 5.21 -8.10 4.77
CA LYS A 166 4.16 -7.19 5.24
C LYS A 166 4.30 -5.77 4.69
N THR A 167 5.52 -5.24 4.62
CA THR A 167 5.75 -3.82 4.32
C THR A 167 6.55 -3.59 3.05
N ALA A 168 7.73 -4.20 2.93
CA ALA A 168 8.66 -3.89 1.85
C ALA A 168 8.17 -4.41 0.49
N SER A 169 7.46 -5.53 0.44
CA SER A 169 6.91 -6.11 -0.79
C SER A 169 6.03 -5.12 -1.56
N LEU A 170 5.12 -4.43 -0.88
CA LEU A 170 4.22 -3.47 -1.53
C LEU A 170 4.95 -2.18 -1.94
N ILE A 171 5.97 -1.74 -1.21
CA ILE A 171 6.81 -0.60 -1.61
C ILE A 171 7.66 -0.99 -2.82
N SER A 172 8.18 -2.20 -2.86
CA SER A 172 8.90 -2.78 -3.99
C SER A 172 8.04 -2.82 -5.26
N VAL A 173 6.81 -3.32 -5.13
CA VAL A 173 5.82 -3.34 -6.22
C VAL A 173 5.42 -1.91 -6.62
N SER A 174 5.29 -0.97 -5.67
CA SER A 174 5.00 0.43 -6.00
C SER A 174 6.08 1.04 -6.88
N ALA A 175 7.35 0.83 -6.53
CA ALA A 175 8.48 1.35 -7.29
C ALA A 175 8.56 0.74 -8.71
N SER A 176 8.41 -0.57 -8.82
CA SER A 176 8.42 -1.25 -10.12
C SER A 176 7.18 -0.97 -10.96
N ALA A 177 6.00 -0.79 -10.35
CA ALA A 177 4.78 -0.41 -11.06
C ALA A 177 4.89 0.97 -11.73
N GLY A 178 5.67 1.90 -11.15
CA GLY A 178 6.00 3.17 -11.80
C GLY A 178 6.73 2.95 -13.12
N ALA A 179 7.76 2.10 -13.14
CA ALA A 179 8.48 1.74 -14.38
C ALA A 179 7.58 0.99 -15.38
N VAL A 180 6.76 0.04 -14.92
CA VAL A 180 5.79 -0.67 -15.77
C VAL A 180 4.79 0.30 -16.40
N SER A 181 4.35 1.32 -15.64
CA SER A 181 3.37 2.31 -16.11
C SER A 181 3.84 3.11 -17.33
N VAL A 182 5.14 3.25 -17.51
CA VAL A 182 5.77 3.95 -18.64
C VAL A 182 6.40 2.99 -19.65
N ILE A 183 6.07 1.70 -19.57
CA ILE A 183 6.53 0.65 -20.51
C ILE A 183 8.07 0.63 -20.57
N ALA A 184 8.71 0.64 -19.42
CA ALA A 184 10.17 0.60 -19.31
C ALA A 184 10.72 -0.78 -19.66
N PRO A 185 12.01 -0.88 -20.05
CA PRO A 185 12.69 -2.15 -20.21
C PRO A 185 12.66 -2.99 -18.93
N ARG A 186 12.68 -4.32 -19.07
CA ARG A 186 12.65 -5.24 -17.91
C ARG A 186 13.77 -4.99 -16.90
N GLY A 187 14.96 -4.59 -17.38
CA GLY A 187 16.09 -4.24 -16.51
C GLY A 187 15.78 -3.08 -15.57
N ASP A 188 15.13 -2.04 -16.07
CA ASP A 188 14.74 -0.87 -15.28
C ASP A 188 13.63 -1.22 -14.28
N VAL A 189 12.67 -2.03 -14.69
CA VAL A 189 11.60 -2.53 -13.80
C VAL A 189 12.22 -3.29 -12.63
N GLU A 190 13.19 -4.16 -12.89
CA GLU A 190 13.88 -4.92 -11.86
C GLU A 190 14.77 -4.05 -10.96
N GLN A 191 15.42 -3.03 -11.50
CA GLN A 191 16.16 -2.06 -10.69
C GLN A 191 15.24 -1.28 -9.74
N MET A 192 14.07 -0.82 -10.24
CA MET A 192 13.07 -0.14 -9.41
C MET A 192 12.48 -1.08 -8.36
N ARG A 193 12.29 -2.35 -8.69
CA ARG A 193 11.85 -3.37 -7.73
C ARG A 193 12.83 -3.48 -6.56
N ARG A 194 14.13 -3.64 -6.84
CA ARG A 194 15.18 -3.73 -5.82
C ARG A 194 15.34 -2.45 -5.00
N PHE A 195 15.24 -1.30 -5.66
CA PHE A 195 15.23 -0.01 -4.96
C PHE A 195 14.06 0.07 -3.97
N GLY A 196 12.85 -0.26 -4.41
CA GLY A 196 11.66 -0.25 -3.56
C GLY A 196 11.73 -1.24 -2.41
N GLU A 197 12.32 -2.41 -2.63
CA GLU A 197 12.59 -3.41 -1.58
C GLU A 197 13.52 -2.85 -0.51
N ALA A 198 14.67 -2.30 -0.91
CA ALA A 198 15.62 -1.70 0.03
C ALA A 198 15.01 -0.52 0.79
N LEU A 199 14.24 0.34 0.11
CA LEU A 199 13.52 1.45 0.72
C LEU A 199 12.49 0.96 1.75
N GLY A 200 11.71 -0.07 1.40
CA GLY A 200 10.69 -0.63 2.28
C GLY A 200 11.27 -1.29 3.53
N MET A 201 12.36 -2.04 3.38
CA MET A 201 13.09 -2.62 4.50
C MET A 201 13.63 -1.54 5.44
N ALA A 202 14.31 -0.53 4.89
CA ALA A 202 14.86 0.57 5.68
C ALA A 202 13.75 1.37 6.40
N PHE A 203 12.61 1.59 5.72
CA PHE A 203 11.46 2.28 6.27
C PHE A 203 10.90 1.54 7.49
N GLN A 204 10.66 0.23 7.39
CA GLN A 204 10.08 -0.54 8.49
C GLN A 204 11.06 -0.67 9.66
N ILE A 205 12.34 -0.95 9.40
CA ILE A 205 13.35 -0.99 10.47
C ILE A 205 13.41 0.36 11.22
N GLN A 206 13.32 1.48 10.51
CA GLN A 206 13.32 2.80 11.12
C GLN A 206 12.07 3.05 11.96
N ASP A 207 10.88 2.65 11.49
CA ASP A 207 9.63 2.74 12.26
C ASP A 207 9.73 1.93 13.56
N ASP A 208 10.18 0.68 13.50
CA ASP A 208 10.31 -0.19 14.68
C ASP A 208 11.30 0.37 15.70
N ILE A 209 12.41 0.98 15.26
CA ILE A 209 13.37 1.65 16.13
C ILE A 209 12.73 2.88 16.82
N LEU A 210 11.93 3.65 16.12
CA LEU A 210 11.25 4.82 16.66
C LEU A 210 10.20 4.42 17.71
N ASP A 211 9.42 3.39 17.43
CA ASP A 211 8.42 2.86 18.35
C ASP A 211 9.06 2.32 19.63
N THR A 212 10.16 1.58 19.52
CA THR A 212 10.92 1.09 20.69
C THR A 212 11.46 2.24 21.53
N ARG A 213 11.95 3.33 20.92
CA ARG A 213 12.43 4.52 21.64
C ARG A 213 11.31 5.27 22.35
N SER A 214 10.11 5.33 21.80
CA SER A 214 8.95 5.94 22.43
C SER A 214 8.54 5.19 23.70
N LEU A 215 8.57 3.86 23.68
CA LEU A 215 8.31 3.01 24.83
C LEU A 215 9.35 3.20 25.94
N VAL A 216 10.65 3.24 25.59
CA VAL A 216 11.74 3.48 26.57
C VAL A 216 11.68 4.89 27.15
N GLY A 217 11.27 5.88 26.36
CA GLY A 217 11.08 7.26 26.84
C GLY A 217 9.94 7.39 27.86
N SER A 218 8.86 6.64 27.69
CA SER A 218 7.72 6.65 28.61
C SER A 218 8.03 5.97 29.96
N VAL A 219 8.96 5.02 29.99
CA VAL A 219 9.39 4.33 31.24
C VAL A 219 10.33 5.20 32.09
N ARG A 220 10.96 6.25 31.55
CA ARG A 220 11.84 7.16 32.27
C ARG A 220 11.10 8.29 33.03
N CYS A 221 9.79 8.39 32.87
CA CYS A 221 8.97 9.41 33.53
C CYS A 221 8.10 8.85 34.69
N VAL A 222 8.45 7.68 35.24
CA VAL A 222 7.84 7.15 36.50
C VAL A 222 8.95 7.08 37.60
#